data_de91af464ae4ed6369c893a728baa5a3
#
_entry.id   de91af464ae4ed6369c893a728baa5a3
#
_cell.length_a   1.000
_cell.length_b   1.000
_cell.length_c   1.000
_cell.angle_alpha   90.00
_cell.angle_beta   90.00
_cell.angle_gamma   90.00
#
_symmetry.space_group_name_H-M   'P 1'
#
loop_
_entity.id
_entity.type
_entity.pdbx_description
1 polymer ?
#
loop_
_entity_poly.entity_id
_entity_poly.type
_entity_poly.pdbx_seq_one_letter_code
_entity_poly.pdbx_strand_id
1 'polypeptide(L)'
;FWAIDDTTEENGATDIIPGSHLWGEGQHKAPLPGDFQTISKTASMDPNEDPQPHPDAVKITLTAGSLMIVKGTLIHRGGANQSNANRLIVTPQYCVGWARQLENMMAAVPRSIVATLPERTRQLIGYNIHSAFMGYVDGGHAERLLKFPD
;
A
#
# COMPACT_ATOMS: atom_id res chain seq x y z
N PHE A 1 -1.39 -4.49 5.22
CA PHE A 1 -1.46 -3.61 6.40
C PHE A 1 -0.96 -4.38 7.61
N TRP A 2 0.17 -3.98 8.15
CA TRP A 2 0.74 -4.59 9.35
C TRP A 2 0.58 -3.61 10.50
N ALA A 3 -0.22 -3.99 11.50
CA ALA A 3 -0.42 -3.18 12.69
C ALA A 3 0.82 -3.28 13.60
N ILE A 4 1.58 -2.21 13.70
CA ILE A 4 2.69 -2.12 14.67
C ILE A 4 2.11 -1.75 16.05
N ASP A 5 1.15 -0.81 16.05
CA ASP A 5 0.34 -0.47 17.21
C ASP A 5 -1.08 -1.00 17.04
N ASP A 6 -1.83 -1.12 18.14
CA ASP A 6 -3.26 -1.41 18.08
C ASP A 6 -3.97 -0.40 17.21
N THR A 7 -4.82 -0.86 16.30
CA THR A 7 -5.70 -0.01 15.53
C THR A 7 -7.12 -0.10 16.09
N THR A 8 -7.64 1.01 16.52
CA THR A 8 -8.98 1.14 17.13
C THR A 8 -9.83 2.10 16.32
N GLU A 9 -11.11 2.11 16.58
CA GLU A 9 -12.01 3.08 15.93
C GLU A 9 -11.58 4.52 16.21
N GLU A 10 -11.16 4.80 17.44
CA GLU A 10 -10.76 6.13 17.88
C GLU A 10 -9.44 6.59 17.25
N ASN A 11 -8.46 5.69 17.07
CA ASN A 11 -7.16 6.06 16.50
C ASN A 11 -7.07 5.90 14.98
N GLY A 12 -8.21 5.83 14.30
CA GLY A 12 -8.28 5.88 12.85
C GLY A 12 -8.13 4.53 12.16
N ALA A 13 -8.79 3.48 12.68
CA ALA A 13 -8.85 2.19 12.00
C ALA A 13 -9.29 2.33 10.53
N THR A 14 -8.76 1.47 9.68
CA THR A 14 -9.09 1.47 8.25
C THR A 14 -10.54 1.06 8.02
N ASP A 15 -11.28 1.87 7.29
CA ASP A 15 -12.59 1.50 6.77
C ASP A 15 -12.42 0.72 5.47
N ILE A 16 -13.17 -0.34 5.30
CA ILE A 16 -13.27 -1.11 4.06
C ILE A 16 -14.72 -1.28 3.64
N ILE A 17 -14.96 -1.47 2.35
CA ILE A 17 -16.26 -1.93 1.85
C ILE A 17 -16.12 -3.41 1.53
N PRO A 18 -16.72 -4.31 2.35
CA PRO A 18 -16.58 -5.75 2.17
C PRO A 18 -17.06 -6.20 0.78
N GLY A 19 -16.28 -7.04 0.12
CA GLY A 19 -16.62 -7.56 -1.21
C GLY A 19 -16.37 -6.58 -2.38
N SER A 20 -16.01 -5.34 -2.13
CA SER A 20 -15.79 -4.33 -3.19
C SER A 20 -14.67 -4.70 -4.17
N HIS A 21 -13.72 -5.52 -3.76
CA HIS A 21 -12.67 -6.05 -4.65
C HIS A 21 -13.19 -6.98 -5.76
N LEU A 22 -14.45 -7.40 -5.67
CA LEU A 22 -15.13 -8.22 -6.70
C LEU A 22 -15.98 -7.36 -7.64
N TRP A 23 -16.10 -6.06 -7.38
CA TRP A 23 -16.85 -5.17 -8.24
C TRP A 23 -16.06 -4.95 -9.53
N GLY A 24 -16.73 -5.09 -10.67
CA GLY A 24 -16.17 -4.72 -11.96
C GLY A 24 -16.11 -3.21 -12.16
N GLU A 25 -15.39 -2.75 -13.18
CA GLU A 25 -15.39 -1.36 -13.57
C GLU A 25 -16.85 -0.86 -13.77
N GLY A 26 -17.20 0.25 -13.12
CA GLY A 26 -18.54 0.84 -13.18
C GLY A 26 -19.61 0.19 -12.29
N GLN A 27 -19.27 -0.82 -11.49
CA GLN A 27 -20.22 -1.47 -10.56
C GLN A 27 -20.24 -0.84 -9.16
N HIS A 28 -19.79 0.38 -9.01
CA HIS A 28 -19.93 1.11 -7.75
C HIS A 28 -21.41 1.39 -7.49
N LYS A 29 -22.01 0.62 -6.57
CA LYS A 29 -23.45 0.70 -6.24
C LYS A 29 -23.89 2.00 -5.58
N ALA A 30 -22.97 2.79 -5.08
CA ALA A 30 -23.21 4.13 -4.60
C ALA A 30 -22.08 5.04 -5.10
N PRO A 31 -22.36 6.32 -5.42
CA PRO A 31 -21.31 7.27 -5.68
C PRO A 31 -20.43 7.30 -4.43
N LEU A 32 -19.14 6.98 -4.61
CA LEU A 32 -18.16 7.29 -3.57
C LEU A 32 -18.29 8.78 -3.28
N PRO A 33 -18.38 9.21 -2.02
CA PRO A 33 -18.44 10.62 -1.70
C PRO A 33 -17.22 11.31 -2.32
N GLY A 34 -17.46 12.15 -3.31
CA GLY A 34 -16.41 12.78 -4.10
C GLY A 34 -15.82 11.85 -5.17
N ASP A 35 -15.65 12.40 -6.35
CA ASP A 35 -14.85 11.83 -7.42
C ASP A 35 -13.46 11.47 -6.86
N PHE A 36 -12.86 10.37 -7.30
CA PHE A 36 -11.51 9.94 -6.89
C PHE A 36 -10.45 11.05 -7.07
N GLN A 37 -10.69 11.97 -8.01
CA GLN A 37 -9.92 13.20 -8.18
C GLN A 37 -10.18 14.25 -7.08
N THR A 38 -11.32 14.21 -6.44
CA THR A 38 -11.65 15.10 -5.34
C THR A 38 -10.95 14.67 -4.06
N ILE A 39 -10.74 13.38 -3.84
CA ILE A 39 -9.97 12.87 -2.69
C ILE A 39 -8.52 13.39 -2.73
N SER A 40 -7.92 13.46 -3.91
CA SER A 40 -6.59 14.07 -4.09
C SER A 40 -6.59 15.61 -3.87
N LYS A 41 -7.72 16.27 -4.12
CA LYS A 41 -7.88 17.74 -3.90
C LYS A 41 -8.33 18.08 -2.49
N THR A 42 -8.95 17.15 -1.78
CA THR A 42 -9.39 17.31 -0.39
C THR A 42 -8.30 16.93 0.63
N ALA A 43 -7.06 16.79 0.22
CA ALA A 43 -5.90 16.82 1.12
C ALA A 43 -5.81 18.13 1.94
N SER A 44 -6.73 19.09 1.71
CA SER A 44 -6.98 20.28 2.54
C SER A 44 -8.17 20.10 3.49
N MET A 45 -8.71 18.90 3.65
CA MET A 45 -9.73 18.65 4.65
C MET A 45 -9.15 18.90 6.05
N ASP A 46 -9.93 19.53 6.89
CA ASP A 46 -9.59 19.63 8.30
C ASP A 46 -9.25 18.23 8.82
N PRO A 47 -8.01 17.99 9.31
CA PRO A 47 -7.63 16.69 9.82
C PRO A 47 -8.50 16.19 10.98
N ASN A 48 -9.33 17.08 11.54
CA ASN A 48 -10.29 16.75 12.60
C ASN A 48 -11.69 16.37 12.06
N GLU A 49 -11.94 16.53 10.76
CA GLU A 49 -13.19 16.09 10.16
C GLU A 49 -13.01 14.68 9.57
N ASP A 50 -13.68 13.71 10.16
CA ASP A 50 -13.83 12.39 9.52
C ASP A 50 -14.96 12.51 8.48
N PRO A 51 -14.67 12.43 7.16
CA PRO A 51 -15.72 12.46 6.15
C PRO A 51 -16.69 11.31 6.40
N GLN A 52 -17.99 11.57 6.19
CA GLN A 52 -19.03 10.57 6.41
C GLN A 52 -18.64 9.23 5.75
N PRO A 53 -18.62 8.13 6.51
CA PRO A 53 -18.28 6.84 5.95
C PRO A 53 -19.31 6.40 4.92
N HIS A 54 -18.87 5.61 3.93
CA HIS A 54 -19.83 4.93 3.05
C HIS A 54 -20.77 4.05 3.90
N PRO A 55 -22.08 3.98 3.59
CA PRO A 55 -23.05 3.22 4.40
C PRO A 55 -22.70 1.74 4.58
N ASP A 56 -22.02 1.15 3.60
CA ASP A 56 -21.57 -0.25 3.67
C ASP A 56 -20.14 -0.40 4.22
N ALA A 57 -19.51 0.67 4.69
CA ALA A 57 -18.15 0.62 5.22
C ALA A 57 -18.12 -0.03 6.60
N VAL A 58 -17.08 -0.82 6.84
CA VAL A 58 -16.81 -1.48 8.11
C VAL A 58 -15.41 -1.09 8.57
N LYS A 59 -15.28 -0.65 9.83
CA LYS A 59 -13.98 -0.38 10.45
C LYS A 59 -13.27 -1.68 10.81
N ILE A 60 -12.00 -1.78 10.44
CA ILE A 60 -11.15 -2.93 10.74
C ILE A 60 -10.22 -2.60 11.90
N THR A 61 -10.56 -3.05 13.08
CA THR A 61 -9.70 -2.97 14.24
C THR A 61 -8.69 -4.12 14.23
N LEU A 62 -7.43 -3.84 14.56
CA LEU A 62 -6.36 -4.83 14.58
C LEU A 62 -5.57 -4.66 15.87
N THR A 63 -5.24 -5.76 16.53
CA THR A 63 -4.26 -5.73 17.61
C THR A 63 -2.83 -5.63 17.05
N ALA A 64 -1.93 -5.05 17.81
CA ALA A 64 -0.51 -4.99 17.45
C ALA A 64 0.04 -6.36 17.05
N GLY A 65 0.83 -6.41 15.98
CA GLY A 65 1.33 -7.65 15.40
C GLY A 65 0.40 -8.33 14.38
N SER A 66 -0.86 -7.86 14.24
CA SER A 66 -1.80 -8.40 13.25
C SER A 66 -1.42 -7.99 11.82
N LEU A 67 -1.73 -8.86 10.88
CA LEU A 67 -1.56 -8.61 9.44
C LEU A 67 -2.89 -8.74 8.71
N MET A 68 -3.30 -7.67 8.01
CA MET A 68 -4.41 -7.68 7.08
C MET A 68 -3.88 -7.69 5.64
N ILE A 69 -4.25 -8.72 4.87
CA ILE A 69 -3.89 -8.85 3.45
C ILE A 69 -5.12 -8.54 2.61
N VAL A 70 -4.99 -7.62 1.67
CA VAL A 70 -6.09 -7.19 0.80
C VAL A 70 -5.67 -7.18 -0.67
N LYS A 71 -6.62 -7.33 -1.57
CA LYS A 71 -6.40 -7.02 -2.99
C LYS A 71 -6.38 -5.52 -3.20
N GLY A 72 -5.54 -5.03 -4.12
CA GLY A 72 -5.44 -3.61 -4.44
C GLY A 72 -6.73 -2.97 -4.96
N THR A 73 -7.70 -3.79 -5.41
CA THR A 73 -9.04 -3.35 -5.85
C THR A 73 -10.05 -3.22 -4.71
N LEU A 74 -9.68 -3.57 -3.46
CA LEU A 74 -10.55 -3.36 -2.31
C LEU A 74 -10.70 -1.87 -2.04
N ILE A 75 -11.94 -1.38 -2.02
CA ILE A 75 -12.22 0.01 -1.66
C ILE A 75 -12.03 0.16 -0.16
N HIS A 76 -11.14 1.08 0.21
CA HIS A 76 -10.79 1.34 1.59
C HIS A 76 -10.35 2.80 1.78
N ARG A 77 -10.37 3.26 3.02
CA ARG A 77 -9.79 4.54 3.43
C ARG A 77 -9.17 4.43 4.82
N GLY A 78 -8.24 5.32 5.14
CA GLY A 78 -7.83 5.55 6.53
C GLY A 78 -8.93 6.29 7.27
N GLY A 79 -9.26 5.88 8.48
CA GLY A 79 -10.08 6.66 9.39
C GLY A 79 -9.29 7.82 9.99
N ALA A 80 -9.99 8.88 10.42
CA ALA A 80 -9.37 9.96 11.16
C ALA A 80 -8.89 9.48 12.54
N ASN A 81 -7.70 9.89 12.94
CA ASN A 81 -7.20 9.65 14.29
C ASN A 81 -7.72 10.75 15.21
N GLN A 82 -8.69 10.43 16.05
CA GLN A 82 -9.28 11.31 17.05
C GLN A 82 -8.68 11.10 18.45
N SER A 83 -7.72 10.18 18.58
CA SER A 83 -7.00 9.94 19.84
C SER A 83 -5.87 10.95 20.05
N ASN A 84 -5.35 11.00 21.26
CA ASN A 84 -4.20 11.84 21.61
C ASN A 84 -2.84 11.16 21.35
N ALA A 85 -2.81 9.99 20.68
CA ALA A 85 -1.62 9.22 20.43
C ALA A 85 -1.39 8.99 18.92
N ASN A 86 -0.14 8.85 18.52
CA ASN A 86 0.20 8.39 17.18
C ASN A 86 -0.10 6.90 17.04
N ARG A 87 -0.43 6.47 15.82
CA ARG A 87 -0.60 5.07 15.47
C ARG A 87 0.32 4.72 14.30
N LEU A 88 1.13 3.70 14.47
CA LEU A 88 2.02 3.22 13.42
C LEU A 88 1.43 1.98 12.75
N ILE A 89 1.34 2.04 11.43
CA ILE A 89 0.97 0.93 10.56
C ILE A 89 1.91 0.90 9.35
N VAL A 90 2.32 -0.30 8.92
CA VAL A 90 3.15 -0.48 7.74
C VAL A 90 2.29 -1.09 6.63
N THR A 91 2.29 -0.45 5.46
CA THR A 91 1.46 -0.86 4.32
C THR A 91 2.32 -1.21 3.10
N PRO A 92 3.00 -2.37 3.07
CA PRO A 92 3.73 -2.81 1.89
C PRO A 92 2.76 -3.03 0.74
N GLN A 93 3.07 -2.44 -0.41
CA GLN A 93 2.27 -2.60 -1.62
C GLN A 93 3.05 -3.41 -2.64
N TYR A 94 2.48 -4.50 -3.10
CA TYR A 94 3.06 -5.38 -4.10
C TYR A 94 2.30 -5.26 -5.42
N CYS A 95 3.03 -5.30 -6.52
CA CYS A 95 2.45 -5.38 -7.84
C CYS A 95 2.95 -6.62 -8.57
N VAL A 96 2.28 -6.97 -9.66
CA VAL A 96 2.74 -8.03 -10.56
C VAL A 96 4.07 -7.64 -11.22
N GLY A 97 4.90 -8.62 -11.57
CA GLY A 97 6.27 -8.37 -12.03
C GLY A 97 6.41 -7.55 -13.33
N TRP A 98 5.34 -7.41 -14.09
CA TRP A 98 5.29 -6.57 -15.29
C TRP A 98 4.80 -5.14 -15.03
N ALA A 99 4.27 -4.85 -13.84
CA ALA A 99 3.80 -3.52 -13.46
C ALA A 99 4.91 -2.71 -12.80
N ARG A 100 4.84 -1.40 -12.97
CA ARG A 100 5.77 -0.50 -12.29
C ARG A 100 5.37 -0.33 -10.83
N GLN A 101 6.33 -0.41 -9.94
CA GLN A 101 6.16 -0.09 -8.53
C GLN A 101 5.76 1.38 -8.33
N LEU A 102 5.00 1.68 -7.29
CA LEU A 102 4.68 3.06 -6.90
C LEU A 102 5.93 3.85 -6.54
N GLU A 103 6.82 3.24 -5.77
CA GLU A 103 8.15 3.77 -5.46
C GLU A 103 9.21 2.94 -6.18
N ASN A 104 10.16 3.59 -6.82
CA ASN A 104 11.28 2.91 -7.46
C ASN A 104 12.29 2.44 -6.40
N MET A 105 12.03 1.28 -5.80
CA MET A 105 12.85 0.75 -4.71
C MET A 105 14.31 0.46 -5.13
N MET A 106 14.55 0.19 -6.41
CA MET A 106 15.92 0.00 -6.90
C MET A 106 16.75 1.29 -6.87
N ALA A 107 16.09 2.44 -6.95
CA ALA A 107 16.74 3.75 -6.84
C ALA A 107 16.72 4.28 -5.38
N ALA A 108 15.68 3.91 -4.60
CA ALA A 108 15.50 4.42 -3.26
C ALA A 108 16.36 3.69 -2.21
N VAL A 109 16.65 2.41 -2.41
CA VAL A 109 17.43 1.61 -1.46
C VAL A 109 18.88 1.50 -1.92
N PRO A 110 19.86 1.93 -1.11
CA PRO A 110 21.28 1.79 -1.45
C PRO A 110 21.67 0.34 -1.76
N ARG A 111 22.46 0.13 -2.80
CA ARG A 111 22.89 -1.22 -3.22
C ARG A 111 23.64 -1.96 -2.14
N SER A 112 24.43 -1.27 -1.35
CA SER A 112 25.12 -1.83 -0.18
C SER A 112 24.15 -2.46 0.83
N ILE A 113 22.98 -1.84 1.04
CA ILE A 113 21.91 -2.40 1.88
C ILE A 113 21.25 -3.60 1.17
N VAL A 114 20.90 -3.43 -0.12
CA VAL A 114 20.26 -4.51 -0.90
C VAL A 114 21.11 -5.79 -0.90
N ALA A 115 22.43 -5.68 -1.00
CA ALA A 115 23.34 -6.82 -1.01
C ALA A 115 23.25 -7.66 0.27
N THR A 116 22.84 -7.08 1.40
CA THR A 116 22.66 -7.79 2.68
C THR A 116 21.30 -8.46 2.85
N LEU A 117 20.33 -8.13 1.97
CA LEU A 117 18.98 -8.64 2.08
C LEU A 117 18.86 -10.08 1.56
N PRO A 118 17.91 -10.87 2.11
CA PRO A 118 17.58 -12.17 1.55
C PRO A 118 17.17 -12.06 0.08
N GLU A 119 17.48 -13.09 -0.71
CA GLU A 119 17.16 -13.11 -2.14
C GLU A 119 15.70 -12.76 -2.44
N ARG A 120 14.77 -13.34 -1.69
CA ARG A 120 13.34 -13.05 -1.88
C ARG A 120 13.00 -11.58 -1.67
N THR A 121 13.60 -10.93 -0.69
CA THR A 121 13.41 -9.51 -0.45
C THR A 121 13.98 -8.68 -1.61
N ARG A 122 15.15 -9.02 -2.10
CA ARG A 122 15.74 -8.39 -3.30
C ARG A 122 14.82 -8.50 -4.50
N GLN A 123 14.25 -9.69 -4.73
CA GLN A 123 13.27 -9.90 -5.81
C GLN A 123 12.04 -9.00 -5.65
N LEU A 124 11.50 -8.86 -4.45
CA LEU A 124 10.31 -8.06 -4.17
C LEU A 124 10.53 -6.56 -4.37
N ILE A 125 11.74 -6.06 -4.18
CA ILE A 125 12.08 -4.65 -4.40
C ILE A 125 12.56 -4.35 -5.84
N GLY A 126 12.54 -5.35 -6.73
CA GLY A 126 12.78 -5.14 -8.16
C GLY A 126 14.00 -5.83 -8.75
N TYR A 127 14.83 -6.52 -7.93
CA TYR A 127 15.97 -7.30 -8.42
C TYR A 127 15.52 -8.68 -8.91
N ASN A 128 14.55 -8.68 -9.84
CA ASN A 128 13.98 -9.87 -10.43
C ASN A 128 13.80 -9.70 -11.95
N ILE A 129 13.52 -10.80 -12.61
CA ILE A 129 13.10 -10.81 -14.01
C ILE A 129 11.71 -11.40 -14.08
N HIS A 130 10.80 -10.69 -14.76
CA HIS A 130 9.49 -11.21 -15.11
C HIS A 130 9.45 -11.59 -16.59
N SER A 131 8.92 -12.78 -16.91
CA SER A 131 8.97 -13.32 -18.26
C SER A 131 10.40 -13.41 -18.78
N ALA A 132 10.66 -13.20 -20.05
CA ALA A 132 11.99 -13.42 -20.65
C ALA A 132 13.04 -12.38 -20.25
N PHE A 133 12.65 -11.10 -20.12
CA PHE A 133 13.63 -9.98 -19.97
C PHE A 133 13.09 -8.72 -19.28
N MET A 134 11.84 -8.71 -18.80
CA MET A 134 11.31 -7.56 -18.06
C MET A 134 12.01 -7.44 -16.71
N GLY A 135 12.63 -6.30 -16.46
CA GLY A 135 13.45 -6.05 -15.27
C GLY A 135 14.95 -6.11 -15.53
N TYR A 136 15.37 -6.26 -16.81
CA TYR A 136 16.78 -6.15 -17.17
C TYR A 136 17.29 -4.73 -16.90
N VAL A 137 18.53 -4.69 -16.48
CA VAL A 137 19.31 -3.46 -16.37
C VAL A 137 20.54 -3.64 -17.26
N ASP A 138 20.71 -2.74 -18.23
CA ASP A 138 21.81 -2.76 -19.17
C ASP A 138 22.02 -4.15 -19.79
N GLY A 139 20.97 -4.74 -20.33
CA GLY A 139 20.95 -6.01 -21.04
C GLY A 139 21.13 -7.26 -20.19
N GLY A 140 21.02 -7.20 -18.87
CA GLY A 140 21.20 -8.35 -18.00
C GLY A 140 20.39 -8.32 -16.72
N HIS A 141 20.50 -9.36 -15.91
CA HIS A 141 19.81 -9.46 -14.64
C HIS A 141 20.19 -8.33 -13.68
N ALA A 142 19.23 -7.71 -13.04
CA ALA A 142 19.44 -6.56 -12.17
C ALA A 142 20.40 -6.84 -11.00
N GLU A 143 20.48 -8.08 -10.51
CA GLU A 143 21.41 -8.46 -9.42
C GLU A 143 22.88 -8.22 -9.75
N ARG A 144 23.24 -8.11 -11.02
CA ARG A 144 24.61 -7.76 -11.39
C ARG A 144 25.05 -6.39 -10.87
N LEU A 145 24.10 -5.48 -10.62
CA LEU A 145 24.37 -4.18 -10.03
C LEU A 145 24.95 -4.30 -8.61
N LEU A 146 24.61 -5.37 -7.88
CA LEU A 146 25.09 -5.61 -6.52
C LEU A 146 26.59 -5.95 -6.45
N LYS A 147 27.22 -6.23 -7.61
CA LYS A 147 28.68 -6.41 -7.70
C LYS A 147 29.41 -5.06 -7.70
N PHE A 148 28.71 -3.97 -7.89
CA PHE A 148 29.23 -2.61 -7.95
C PHE A 148 28.46 -1.77 -6.91
N PRO A 149 28.81 -1.91 -5.63
CA PRO A 149 28.19 -1.10 -4.57
C PRO A 149 28.42 0.39 -4.85
N ASP A 150 27.49 1.20 -4.30
CA ASP A 150 27.53 2.67 -4.41
C ASP A 150 28.76 3.24 -3.74
#